data_543ed0228ff8a80762a7e60723382d79
#
_entry.id   543ed0228ff8a80762a7e60723382d79
#
_cell.length_a   1.000
_cell.length_b   1.000
_cell.length_c   1.000
_cell.angle_alpha   90.00
_cell.angle_beta   90.00
_cell.angle_gamma   90.00
#
_symmetry.space_group_name_H-M   'P 1'
#
loop_
_entity.id
_entity.type
_entity.pdbx_description
1 polymer ?
#
loop_
_entity_poly.entity_id
_entity_poly.type
_entity_poly.pdbx_seq_one_letter_code
_entity_poly.pdbx_strand_id
1 'polypeptide(L)'
;MALTLGVAQAGSGVAAQTSASATTPSAAPSTAPSAVTTTLTVAAFPAIDEIVRSALPAWKALHPDVEVRIVSRELNDHHTAMTTALSTAKGLPDVMALEIGYLGRFAQGTGLEDLSGPPYNLSVDKARFVTYAFDQATTPKGAVLAVPTDIGPGALLYRTDLLAKAGLKESDLTASWEGYVAAGVKIKAATGAYLMAHARDMKDILIRTGLEPGEGLFFDKDSRPLVNTPRFVRAFELARAVRRQQLDAKVIAWSSDWSEGFKRGGIATQMSGAWLAGHLNTWLAPSTRGKWRSAQLPEGAFAAYGGTFFAIARHADASRKPMAYEFIRFMTMNRTQQLAAFKAQDAFPALIDAQTDPFYDQPLPFLGGQQARRDWREAADHIRAFPVHKQDNFAKEVIDTELDKVLDRGKDIPTALADAQRLLQLRAHR
;
A
#
# COMPACT_ATOMS: atom_id res chain seq x y z
N MET A 1 -44.57 -41.78 18.55
CA MET A 1 -45.40 -42.77 17.83
C MET A 1 -44.47 -43.69 17.08
N ALA A 2 -44.38 -44.92 17.58
CA ALA A 2 -43.48 -45.98 17.13
C ALA A 2 -44.14 -46.81 16.03
N LEU A 3 -43.36 -47.64 15.40
CA LEU A 3 -43.52 -48.98 14.87
C LEU A 3 -42.82 -49.15 13.54
N THR A 4 -41.77 -49.90 13.46
CA THR A 4 -41.50 -51.39 13.54
C THR A 4 -41.49 -52.08 12.19
N LEU A 5 -40.31 -52.62 11.84
CA LEU A 5 -39.99 -54.01 11.45
C LEU A 5 -40.63 -54.64 10.23
N GLY A 6 -39.82 -55.24 9.39
CA GLY A 6 -40.16 -56.31 8.47
C GLY A 6 -38.94 -57.01 7.90
N VAL A 7 -38.56 -58.13 8.48
CA VAL A 7 -37.56 -59.12 8.04
C VAL A 7 -38.22 -60.14 7.13
N ALA A 8 -37.56 -60.60 6.06
CA ALA A 8 -37.78 -61.91 5.47
C ALA A 8 -36.48 -62.44 4.83
N GLN A 9 -36.17 -63.66 5.30
CA GLN A 9 -35.09 -64.53 4.84
C GLN A 9 -35.57 -65.47 3.72
N ALA A 10 -34.55 -66.00 3.06
CA ALA A 10 -34.40 -67.37 2.59
C ALA A 10 -34.32 -67.56 1.06
N GLY A 11 -33.27 -68.26 0.68
CA GLY A 11 -33.33 -69.36 -0.28
C GLY A 11 -32.05 -69.68 -0.97
N SER A 12 -31.44 -70.78 -0.57
CA SER A 12 -30.19 -71.38 -1.06
C SER A 12 -30.24 -71.87 -2.52
N GLY A 13 -29.11 -71.80 -3.26
CA GLY A 13 -28.93 -72.54 -4.52
C GLY A 13 -27.46 -72.66 -4.85
N VAL A 14 -26.87 -73.82 -4.58
CA VAL A 14 -25.48 -74.19 -4.91
C VAL A 14 -25.39 -74.65 -6.37
N ALA A 15 -24.47 -74.09 -7.14
CA ALA A 15 -23.95 -74.68 -8.36
C ALA A 15 -22.48 -74.37 -8.50
N ALA A 16 -21.65 -75.40 -8.40
CA ALA A 16 -20.20 -75.35 -8.63
C ALA A 16 -19.91 -75.32 -10.12
N GLN A 17 -19.09 -74.39 -10.55
CA GLN A 17 -18.38 -74.53 -11.83
C GLN A 17 -16.94 -74.03 -11.67
N THR A 18 -16.05 -74.88 -12.11
CA THR A 18 -14.60 -74.78 -12.15
C THR A 18 -14.11 -73.61 -12.97
N SER A 19 -13.25 -72.79 -12.37
CA SER A 19 -12.62 -71.70 -13.03
C SER A 19 -11.13 -71.94 -13.30
N ALA A 20 -10.76 -71.67 -14.53
CA ALA A 20 -9.36 -71.55 -14.94
C ALA A 20 -8.75 -70.24 -14.42
N SER A 21 -7.62 -70.34 -13.72
CA SER A 21 -6.88 -69.23 -13.22
C SER A 21 -6.12 -68.54 -14.36
N ALA A 22 -6.53 -67.30 -14.70
CA ALA A 22 -5.73 -66.38 -15.49
C ALA A 22 -4.95 -65.49 -14.52
N THR A 23 -3.66 -65.69 -14.44
CA THR A 23 -2.69 -64.81 -13.76
C THR A 23 -2.54 -63.49 -14.51
N THR A 24 -3.16 -62.41 -14.00
CA THR A 24 -2.89 -61.03 -14.40
C THR A 24 -1.55 -60.62 -13.79
N PRO A 25 -0.61 -59.99 -14.56
CA PRO A 25 0.58 -59.44 -13.98
C PRO A 25 0.21 -58.24 -13.12
N SER A 26 0.57 -58.29 -11.85
CA SER A 26 0.51 -57.17 -10.91
C SER A 26 1.40 -56.05 -11.43
N ALA A 27 0.80 -54.93 -11.86
CA ALA A 27 1.54 -53.73 -12.14
C ALA A 27 2.08 -53.21 -10.79
N ALA A 28 3.38 -53.18 -10.64
CA ALA A 28 4.09 -52.54 -9.56
C ALA A 28 3.67 -51.05 -9.53
N PRO A 29 3.44 -50.44 -8.34
CA PRO A 29 3.18 -49.03 -8.28
C PRO A 29 4.43 -48.30 -8.79
N SER A 30 4.29 -47.57 -9.90
CA SER A 30 5.29 -46.61 -10.37
C SER A 30 5.37 -45.50 -9.31
N THR A 31 6.37 -45.63 -8.44
CA THR A 31 6.82 -44.52 -7.62
C THR A 31 7.50 -43.49 -8.52
N ALA A 32 6.73 -42.59 -9.09
CA ALA A 32 7.31 -41.38 -9.66
C ALA A 32 8.18 -40.75 -8.57
N PRO A 33 9.42 -40.33 -8.84
CA PRO A 33 10.23 -39.64 -7.85
C PRO A 33 9.46 -38.39 -7.44
N SER A 34 9.25 -38.21 -6.12
CA SER A 34 8.71 -36.98 -5.57
C SER A 34 9.57 -35.84 -6.10
N ALA A 35 8.97 -34.96 -6.91
CA ALA A 35 9.65 -33.77 -7.39
C ALA A 35 10.14 -32.99 -6.15
N VAL A 36 11.42 -32.64 -6.14
CA VAL A 36 12.00 -31.82 -5.07
C VAL A 36 11.26 -30.50 -5.07
N THR A 37 10.42 -30.27 -4.06
CA THR A 37 9.60 -29.07 -3.97
C THR A 37 10.45 -27.91 -3.47
N THR A 38 10.61 -26.87 -4.29
CA THR A 38 11.25 -25.63 -3.88
C THR A 38 10.27 -24.81 -3.04
N THR A 39 10.70 -24.35 -1.87
CA THR A 39 9.88 -23.45 -1.03
C THR A 39 10.44 -22.02 -1.09
N LEU A 40 9.64 -21.07 -1.56
CA LEU A 40 9.90 -19.64 -1.46
C LEU A 40 9.26 -19.08 -0.19
N THR A 41 10.00 -18.26 0.55
CA THR A 41 9.45 -17.47 1.67
C THR A 41 9.21 -16.06 1.21
N VAL A 42 7.96 -15.60 1.30
CA VAL A 42 7.54 -14.23 1.00
C VAL A 42 7.18 -13.54 2.31
N ALA A 43 7.93 -12.49 2.66
CA ALA A 43 7.61 -11.65 3.81
C ALA A 43 6.75 -10.47 3.35
N ALA A 44 5.62 -10.26 4.02
CA ALA A 44 4.63 -9.24 3.66
C ALA A 44 3.96 -8.65 4.92
N PHE A 45 3.10 -7.69 4.70
CA PHE A 45 2.25 -7.04 5.72
C PHE A 45 0.78 -7.09 5.26
N PRO A 46 -0.19 -6.75 6.14
CA PRO A 46 -1.63 -6.83 5.84
C PRO A 46 -2.02 -6.15 4.53
N ALA A 47 -3.00 -6.68 3.85
CA ALA A 47 -3.43 -6.44 2.48
C ALA A 47 -2.47 -7.01 1.42
N ILE A 48 -1.15 -6.82 1.53
CA ILE A 48 -0.18 -7.39 0.58
C ILE A 48 -0.08 -8.91 0.76
N ASP A 49 -0.11 -9.41 1.98
CA ASP A 49 -0.13 -10.85 2.25
C ASP A 49 -1.41 -11.52 1.71
N GLU A 50 -2.55 -10.84 1.75
CA GLU A 50 -3.79 -11.31 1.16
C GLU A 50 -3.74 -11.33 -0.38
N ILE A 51 -3.14 -10.29 -0.99
CA ILE A 51 -2.89 -10.24 -2.43
C ILE A 51 -1.99 -11.41 -2.85
N VAL A 52 -0.89 -11.64 -2.13
CA VAL A 52 0.00 -12.79 -2.39
C VAL A 52 -0.76 -14.10 -2.23
N ARG A 53 -1.52 -14.27 -1.15
CA ARG A 53 -2.30 -15.48 -0.86
C ARG A 53 -3.33 -15.78 -1.95
N SER A 54 -4.02 -14.76 -2.44
CA SER A 54 -5.01 -14.90 -3.51
C SER A 54 -4.40 -15.28 -4.87
N ALA A 55 -3.12 -14.97 -5.08
CA ALA A 55 -2.37 -15.28 -6.28
C ALA A 55 -1.85 -16.73 -6.34
N LEU A 56 -1.72 -17.41 -5.16
CA LEU A 56 -1.09 -18.72 -5.07
C LEU A 56 -1.72 -19.81 -5.96
N PRO A 57 -3.06 -19.91 -6.13
CA PRO A 57 -3.63 -20.91 -7.03
C PRO A 57 -3.15 -20.75 -8.48
N ALA A 58 -3.08 -19.52 -9.00
CA ALA A 58 -2.60 -19.25 -10.34
C ALA A 58 -1.07 -19.46 -10.45
N TRP A 59 -0.32 -19.09 -9.42
CA TRP A 59 1.11 -19.40 -9.34
C TRP A 59 1.37 -20.91 -9.35
N LYS A 60 0.64 -21.67 -8.52
CA LYS A 60 0.80 -23.12 -8.43
C LYS A 60 0.48 -23.86 -9.73
N ALA A 61 -0.47 -23.33 -10.52
CA ALA A 61 -0.76 -23.88 -11.85
C ALA A 61 0.40 -23.71 -12.84
N LEU A 62 1.21 -22.64 -12.70
CA LEU A 62 2.39 -22.37 -13.53
C LEU A 62 3.63 -23.09 -12.99
N HIS A 63 3.76 -23.22 -11.68
CA HIS A 63 4.92 -23.76 -10.97
C HIS A 63 4.49 -24.83 -9.96
N PRO A 64 4.06 -26.03 -10.42
CA PRO A 64 3.51 -27.08 -9.54
C PRO A 64 4.52 -27.63 -8.52
N ASP A 65 5.81 -27.46 -8.78
CA ASP A 65 6.94 -27.88 -7.96
C ASP A 65 7.41 -26.80 -6.97
N VAL A 66 6.80 -25.59 -6.98
CA VAL A 66 7.18 -24.47 -6.10
C VAL A 66 6.09 -24.22 -5.08
N GLU A 67 6.45 -24.24 -3.81
CA GLU A 67 5.60 -23.79 -2.71
C GLU A 67 5.95 -22.38 -2.28
N VAL A 68 4.94 -21.60 -1.86
CA VAL A 68 5.13 -20.26 -1.34
C VAL A 68 4.65 -20.20 0.10
N ARG A 69 5.55 -19.91 1.02
CA ARG A 69 5.27 -19.67 2.43
C ARG A 69 5.23 -18.17 2.71
N ILE A 70 4.08 -17.69 3.15
CA ILE A 70 3.89 -16.27 3.50
C ILE A 70 4.19 -16.05 4.98
N VAL A 71 5.00 -15.05 5.29
CA VAL A 71 5.28 -14.57 6.64
C VAL A 71 4.74 -13.15 6.74
N SER A 72 3.57 -13.00 7.37
CA SER A 72 2.89 -11.71 7.57
C SER A 72 3.16 -11.15 8.96
N ARG A 73 3.36 -9.83 9.05
CA ARG A 73 3.48 -9.04 10.29
C ARG A 73 2.84 -7.68 10.04
N GLU A 74 2.42 -7.03 11.12
CA GLU A 74 2.00 -5.62 11.04
C GLU A 74 3.07 -4.75 10.38
N LEU A 75 2.65 -3.67 9.72
CA LEU A 75 3.50 -2.86 8.84
C LEU A 75 4.85 -2.48 9.47
N ASN A 76 4.83 -1.92 10.67
CA ASN A 76 6.04 -1.47 11.36
C ASN A 76 6.92 -2.64 11.81
N ASP A 77 6.30 -3.71 12.32
CA ASP A 77 7.00 -4.92 12.78
C ASP A 77 7.63 -5.66 11.61
N HIS A 78 6.94 -5.70 10.46
CA HIS A 78 7.48 -6.24 9.22
C HIS A 78 8.76 -5.54 8.81
N HIS A 79 8.74 -4.20 8.69
CA HIS A 79 9.92 -3.45 8.25
C HIS A 79 11.06 -3.45 9.28
N THR A 80 10.73 -3.52 10.57
CA THR A 80 11.72 -3.72 11.64
C THR A 80 12.38 -5.08 11.53
N ALA A 81 11.60 -6.14 11.30
CA ALA A 81 12.12 -7.49 11.09
C ALA A 81 13.01 -7.57 9.83
N MET A 82 12.59 -6.93 8.72
CA MET A 82 13.40 -6.89 7.49
C MET A 82 14.71 -6.12 7.71
N THR A 83 14.67 -5.00 8.43
CA THR A 83 15.89 -4.27 8.80
C THR A 83 16.88 -5.15 9.58
N THR A 84 16.39 -5.90 10.55
CA THR A 84 17.21 -6.81 11.35
C THR A 84 17.77 -7.96 10.50
N ALA A 85 16.92 -8.57 9.66
CA ALA A 85 17.34 -9.65 8.78
C ALA A 85 18.42 -9.22 7.78
N LEU A 86 18.28 -8.03 7.16
CA LEU A 86 19.26 -7.48 6.23
C LEU A 86 20.59 -7.13 6.93
N SER A 87 20.55 -6.59 8.16
CA SER A 87 21.76 -6.21 8.90
C SER A 87 22.54 -7.40 9.41
N THR A 88 21.86 -8.51 9.71
CA THR A 88 22.49 -9.73 10.26
C THR A 88 22.73 -10.82 9.22
N ALA A 89 22.18 -10.68 8.03
CA ALA A 89 22.10 -11.70 6.98
C ALA A 89 21.49 -13.03 7.47
N LYS A 90 20.59 -12.97 8.50
CA LYS A 90 19.93 -14.14 9.07
C LYS A 90 18.42 -14.02 8.93
N GLY A 91 17.76 -15.16 8.64
CA GLY A 91 16.30 -15.21 8.51
C GLY A 91 15.77 -14.38 7.33
N LEU A 92 16.58 -14.20 6.28
CA LEU A 92 16.20 -13.48 5.07
C LEU A 92 15.09 -14.25 4.35
N PRO A 93 13.98 -13.60 3.97
CA PRO A 93 13.04 -14.18 3.02
C PRO A 93 13.62 -14.19 1.60
N ASP A 94 13.03 -14.98 0.73
CA ASP A 94 13.38 -14.99 -0.70
C ASP A 94 12.81 -13.74 -1.40
N VAL A 95 11.62 -13.31 -1.00
CA VAL A 95 10.96 -12.09 -1.47
C VAL A 95 10.48 -11.28 -0.27
N MET A 96 10.70 -9.98 -0.29
CA MET A 96 10.20 -9.05 0.72
C MET A 96 9.36 -7.95 0.10
N ALA A 97 8.20 -7.69 0.69
CA ALA A 97 7.39 -6.50 0.38
C ALA A 97 7.94 -5.29 1.14
N LEU A 98 8.05 -4.14 0.46
CA LEU A 98 8.54 -2.89 1.03
C LEU A 98 7.53 -1.77 0.74
N GLU A 99 7.06 -1.09 1.78
CA GLU A 99 6.25 0.11 1.61
C GLU A 99 7.17 1.30 1.26
N ILE A 100 6.69 2.24 0.45
CA ILE A 100 7.46 3.36 -0.10
C ILE A 100 8.18 4.19 0.96
N GLY A 101 7.59 4.42 2.13
CA GLY A 101 8.19 5.17 3.22
C GLY A 101 9.43 4.50 3.84
N TYR A 102 9.57 3.19 3.64
CA TYR A 102 10.72 2.41 4.11
C TYR A 102 11.74 2.13 3.02
N LEU A 103 11.38 2.34 1.75
CA LEU A 103 12.23 2.00 0.60
C LEU A 103 13.62 2.65 0.70
N GLY A 104 13.69 3.92 1.10
CA GLY A 104 14.96 4.65 1.24
C GLY A 104 15.93 4.00 2.21
N ARG A 105 15.42 3.44 3.31
CA ARG A 105 16.25 2.75 4.32
C ARG A 105 16.94 1.51 3.75
N PHE A 106 16.26 0.79 2.87
CA PHE A 106 16.77 -0.43 2.25
C PHE A 106 17.55 -0.14 0.97
N ALA A 107 17.15 0.86 0.20
CA ALA A 107 17.74 1.19 -1.09
C ALA A 107 19.13 1.85 -0.98
N GLN A 108 19.41 2.62 0.08
CA GLN A 108 20.72 3.23 0.28
C GLN A 108 21.76 2.31 0.91
N GLY A 109 21.34 1.12 1.38
CA GLY A 109 22.24 0.09 1.88
C GLY A 109 22.67 -0.87 0.78
N THR A 110 23.56 -1.81 1.15
CA THR A 110 23.98 -2.92 0.27
C THR A 110 23.13 -4.17 0.48
N GLY A 111 21.98 -4.04 1.14
CA GLY A 111 21.17 -5.18 1.58
C GLY A 111 20.29 -5.79 0.48
N LEU A 112 19.92 -5.02 -0.55
CA LEU A 112 19.07 -5.48 -1.65
C LEU A 112 19.88 -5.90 -2.87
N GLU A 113 19.32 -6.82 -3.64
CA GLU A 113 19.85 -7.26 -4.93
C GLU A 113 19.62 -6.17 -5.98
N ASP A 114 20.60 -5.96 -6.85
CA ASP A 114 20.45 -5.11 -8.02
C ASP A 114 19.80 -5.89 -9.16
N LEU A 115 18.59 -5.53 -9.52
CA LEU A 115 17.80 -6.17 -10.55
C LEU A 115 17.96 -5.50 -11.92
N SER A 116 18.78 -4.47 -12.06
CA SER A 116 18.89 -3.65 -13.28
C SER A 116 19.46 -4.40 -14.46
N GLY A 117 20.49 -5.21 -14.24
CA GLY A 117 21.23 -5.97 -15.25
C GLY A 117 21.05 -7.47 -15.15
N PRO A 118 21.88 -8.27 -15.88
CA PRO A 118 21.86 -9.73 -15.83
C PRO A 118 22.05 -10.27 -14.40
N PRO A 119 21.37 -11.36 -14.02
CA PRO A 119 20.47 -12.17 -14.86
C PRO A 119 19.03 -11.62 -14.95
N TYR A 120 18.69 -10.56 -14.23
CA TYR A 120 17.33 -10.06 -14.07
C TYR A 120 16.87 -9.13 -15.21
N ASN A 121 17.74 -8.23 -15.67
CA ASN A 121 17.52 -7.29 -16.77
C ASN A 121 16.26 -6.40 -16.61
N LEU A 122 15.87 -6.06 -15.37
CA LEU A 122 14.65 -5.31 -15.09
C LEU A 122 14.61 -3.91 -15.74
N SER A 123 15.78 -3.31 -16.02
CA SER A 123 15.85 -1.99 -16.65
C SER A 123 15.18 -1.95 -18.03
N VAL A 124 15.10 -3.09 -18.76
CA VAL A 124 14.42 -3.15 -20.07
C VAL A 124 12.90 -3.05 -19.93
N ASP A 125 12.36 -3.38 -18.78
CA ASP A 125 10.92 -3.34 -18.48
C ASP A 125 10.46 -1.98 -17.92
N LYS A 126 11.35 -0.99 -17.75
CA LYS A 126 11.04 0.32 -17.15
C LYS A 126 9.78 0.96 -17.76
N ALA A 127 9.66 0.97 -19.08
CA ALA A 127 8.54 1.59 -19.79
C ALA A 127 7.19 0.90 -19.55
N ARG A 128 7.16 -0.27 -18.92
CA ARG A 128 5.94 -0.99 -18.56
C ARG A 128 5.32 -0.50 -17.25
N PHE A 129 6.05 0.28 -16.47
CA PHE A 129 5.61 0.78 -15.18
C PHE A 129 5.36 2.27 -15.19
N VAL A 130 4.46 2.71 -14.32
CA VAL A 130 4.30 4.13 -14.03
C VAL A 130 5.65 4.73 -13.64
N THR A 131 6.04 5.78 -14.35
CA THR A 131 7.42 6.30 -14.34
C THR A 131 7.92 6.60 -12.94
N TYR A 132 7.13 7.34 -12.15
CA TYR A 132 7.59 7.71 -10.80
C TYR A 132 7.80 6.50 -9.90
N ALA A 133 6.96 5.46 -10.02
CA ALA A 133 7.07 4.27 -9.18
C ALA A 133 8.34 3.48 -9.48
N PHE A 134 8.68 3.33 -10.77
CA PHE A 134 9.93 2.66 -11.16
C PHE A 134 11.16 3.48 -10.75
N ASP A 135 11.13 4.78 -11.00
CA ASP A 135 12.24 5.68 -10.66
C ASP A 135 12.45 5.76 -9.14
N GLN A 136 11.40 5.63 -8.34
CA GLN A 136 11.47 5.57 -6.88
C GLN A 136 12.34 4.41 -6.36
N ALA A 137 12.33 3.27 -7.06
CA ALA A 137 13.12 2.09 -6.73
C ALA A 137 14.52 2.09 -7.40
N THR A 138 14.82 3.13 -8.19
CA THR A 138 16.07 3.24 -8.94
C THR A 138 17.03 4.19 -8.23
N THR A 139 18.25 3.72 -7.96
CA THR A 139 19.29 4.56 -7.35
C THR A 139 19.83 5.59 -8.36
N PRO A 140 20.49 6.67 -7.89
CA PRO A 140 21.15 7.62 -8.78
C PRO A 140 22.23 7.01 -9.68
N LYS A 141 22.74 5.82 -9.34
CA LYS A 141 23.72 5.07 -10.14
C LYS A 141 23.08 4.10 -11.14
N GLY A 142 21.74 4.08 -11.21
CA GLY A 142 20.99 3.23 -12.15
C GLY A 142 20.70 1.82 -11.65
N ALA A 143 21.09 1.44 -10.43
CA ALA A 143 20.70 0.16 -9.85
C ALA A 143 19.20 0.16 -9.50
N VAL A 144 18.47 -0.87 -9.90
CA VAL A 144 17.05 -1.05 -9.60
C VAL A 144 16.91 -2.07 -8.47
N LEU A 145 16.48 -1.63 -7.30
CA LEU A 145 16.56 -2.40 -6.07
C LEU A 145 15.25 -3.08 -5.67
N ALA A 146 14.16 -2.73 -6.34
CA ALA A 146 12.84 -3.30 -6.08
C ALA A 146 11.93 -3.11 -7.30
N VAL A 147 10.87 -3.91 -7.39
CA VAL A 147 9.88 -3.85 -8.47
C VAL A 147 8.58 -3.31 -7.91
N PRO A 148 8.03 -2.19 -8.42
CA PRO A 148 6.76 -1.65 -7.94
C PRO A 148 5.61 -2.61 -8.27
N THR A 149 4.72 -2.84 -7.29
CA THR A 149 3.51 -3.65 -7.48
C THR A 149 2.25 -2.80 -7.50
N ASP A 150 2.13 -1.87 -6.56
CA ASP A 150 1.02 -0.92 -6.50
C ASP A 150 1.52 0.49 -6.21
N ILE A 151 0.66 1.47 -6.48
CA ILE A 151 0.92 2.88 -6.28
C ILE A 151 -0.22 3.53 -5.49
N GLY A 152 0.06 4.66 -4.86
CA GLY A 152 -0.93 5.43 -4.11
C GLY A 152 -1.06 6.86 -4.66
N PRO A 153 -1.82 7.09 -5.75
CA PRO A 153 -2.15 8.45 -6.14
C PRO A 153 -2.92 9.16 -5.01
N GLY A 154 -2.44 10.33 -4.59
CA GLY A 154 -3.08 11.12 -3.56
C GLY A 154 -4.46 11.61 -3.98
N ALA A 155 -5.45 11.47 -3.11
CA ALA A 155 -6.82 11.87 -3.35
C ALA A 155 -7.45 12.49 -2.09
N LEU A 156 -8.43 13.35 -2.29
CA LEU A 156 -9.31 13.86 -1.25
C LEU A 156 -10.61 13.06 -1.27
N LEU A 157 -10.83 12.21 -0.27
CA LEU A 157 -12.12 11.55 -0.06
C LEU A 157 -13.00 12.41 0.85
N TYR A 158 -14.27 12.64 0.46
CA TYR A 158 -15.16 13.53 1.21
C TYR A 158 -16.61 13.03 1.25
N ARG A 159 -17.35 13.39 2.30
CA ARG A 159 -18.75 13.08 2.55
C ARG A 159 -19.66 14.11 1.90
N THR A 160 -20.36 13.73 0.84
CA THR A 160 -21.30 14.61 0.12
C THR A 160 -22.49 15.03 0.95
N ASP A 161 -22.99 14.14 1.81
CA ASP A 161 -24.12 14.44 2.68
C ASP A 161 -23.78 15.49 3.75
N LEU A 162 -22.53 15.51 4.23
CA LEU A 162 -22.07 16.54 5.18
C LEU A 162 -21.80 17.89 4.48
N LEU A 163 -21.21 17.84 3.27
CA LEU A 163 -21.04 19.04 2.44
C LEU A 163 -22.39 19.68 2.11
N ALA A 164 -23.37 18.90 1.66
CA ALA A 164 -24.70 19.39 1.32
C ALA A 164 -25.38 20.07 2.53
N LYS A 165 -25.28 19.49 3.73
CA LYS A 165 -25.81 20.11 4.95
C LYS A 165 -25.12 21.42 5.28
N ALA A 166 -23.86 21.59 4.94
CA ALA A 166 -23.10 22.82 5.13
C ALA A 166 -23.27 23.83 3.96
N GLY A 167 -24.06 23.49 2.93
CA GLY A 167 -24.27 24.34 1.76
C GLY A 167 -23.01 24.48 0.90
N LEU A 168 -22.12 23.48 0.93
CA LEU A 168 -20.83 23.46 0.24
C LEU A 168 -20.85 22.57 -0.99
N LYS A 169 -19.94 22.89 -1.92
CA LYS A 169 -19.63 22.10 -3.12
C LYS A 169 -18.20 21.56 -3.03
N GLU A 170 -17.86 20.61 -3.90
CA GLU A 170 -16.50 20.09 -4.03
C GLU A 170 -15.46 21.20 -4.24
N SER A 171 -15.77 22.18 -5.09
CA SER A 171 -14.88 23.32 -5.34
C SER A 171 -14.51 24.12 -4.09
N ASP A 172 -15.35 24.13 -3.06
CA ASP A 172 -15.03 24.78 -1.78
C ASP A 172 -13.92 24.03 -1.00
N LEU A 173 -13.76 22.72 -1.27
CA LEU A 173 -12.71 21.90 -0.71
C LEU A 173 -11.42 21.93 -1.54
N THR A 174 -11.52 22.13 -2.85
CA THR A 174 -10.40 21.87 -3.78
C THR A 174 -9.75 23.14 -4.34
N ALA A 175 -10.39 24.31 -4.22
CA ALA A 175 -9.89 25.57 -4.79
C ALA A 175 -8.55 26.01 -4.17
N SER A 176 -8.39 25.87 -2.84
CA SER A 176 -7.14 26.18 -2.13
C SER A 176 -7.07 25.44 -0.80
N TRP A 177 -5.87 25.33 -0.23
CA TRP A 177 -5.66 24.73 1.08
C TRP A 177 -6.34 25.52 2.19
N GLU A 178 -6.32 26.84 2.11
CA GLU A 178 -6.99 27.76 3.04
C GLU A 178 -8.52 27.64 2.88
N GLY A 179 -9.01 27.50 1.64
CA GLY A 179 -10.43 27.23 1.33
C GLY A 179 -10.89 25.92 1.93
N TYR A 180 -10.08 24.88 1.87
CA TYR A 180 -10.36 23.59 2.51
C TYR A 180 -10.53 23.74 4.03
N VAL A 181 -9.66 24.48 4.70
CA VAL A 181 -9.78 24.75 6.14
C VAL A 181 -11.05 25.57 6.42
N ALA A 182 -11.34 26.59 5.62
CA ALA A 182 -12.54 27.42 5.77
C ALA A 182 -13.84 26.62 5.56
N ALA A 183 -13.85 25.67 4.61
CA ALA A 183 -14.94 24.73 4.44
C ALA A 183 -15.16 23.87 5.69
N GLY A 184 -14.08 23.46 6.35
CA GLY A 184 -14.12 22.74 7.62
C GLY A 184 -14.90 23.47 8.72
N VAL A 185 -14.73 24.79 8.81
CA VAL A 185 -15.49 25.61 9.77
C VAL A 185 -17.00 25.55 9.51
N LYS A 186 -17.38 25.65 8.23
CA LYS A 186 -18.80 25.55 7.83
C LYS A 186 -19.38 24.17 8.08
N ILE A 187 -18.62 23.11 7.74
CA ILE A 187 -19.00 21.72 8.02
C ILE A 187 -19.23 21.52 9.52
N LYS A 188 -18.28 21.96 10.35
CA LYS A 188 -18.36 21.82 11.80
C LYS A 188 -19.58 22.55 12.36
N ALA A 189 -19.82 23.78 11.93
CA ALA A 189 -20.97 24.58 12.38
C ALA A 189 -22.31 23.95 11.98
N ALA A 190 -22.42 23.41 10.77
CA ALA A 190 -23.67 22.87 10.25
C ALA A 190 -23.98 21.44 10.70
N THR A 191 -22.96 20.64 11.02
CA THR A 191 -23.13 19.19 11.21
C THR A 191 -22.53 18.66 12.51
N GLY A 192 -21.68 19.42 13.18
CA GLY A 192 -20.85 18.94 14.30
C GLY A 192 -19.67 18.04 13.90
N ALA A 193 -19.58 17.62 12.62
CA ALA A 193 -18.50 16.75 12.14
C ALA A 193 -17.17 17.51 12.07
N TYR A 194 -16.10 16.79 12.30
CA TYR A 194 -14.75 17.29 12.09
C TYR A 194 -14.38 17.26 10.59
N LEU A 195 -13.55 18.20 10.17
CA LEU A 195 -13.04 18.23 8.79
C LEU A 195 -12.21 16.98 8.51
N MET A 196 -11.29 16.61 9.42
CA MET A 196 -10.37 15.48 9.28
C MET A 196 -10.14 14.73 10.59
N ALA A 197 -9.49 13.60 10.53
CA ALA A 197 -9.18 12.78 11.69
C ALA A 197 -8.15 13.43 12.62
N HIS A 198 -7.04 13.92 12.09
CA HIS A 198 -5.97 14.52 12.86
C HIS A 198 -5.26 15.64 12.07
N ALA A 199 -4.88 16.71 12.75
CA ALA A 199 -4.15 17.82 12.11
C ALA A 199 -2.79 17.41 11.49
N ARG A 200 -2.19 16.29 11.92
CA ARG A 200 -1.00 15.72 11.25
C ARG A 200 -1.27 15.32 9.81
N ASP A 201 -2.51 14.88 9.48
CA ASP A 201 -2.87 14.47 8.11
C ASP A 201 -2.73 15.65 7.13
N MET A 202 -3.03 16.87 7.58
CA MET A 202 -2.79 18.08 6.79
C MET A 202 -1.30 18.26 6.45
N LYS A 203 -0.43 18.12 7.44
CA LYS A 203 1.01 18.20 7.23
C LYS A 203 1.47 17.06 6.31
N ASP A 204 1.00 15.82 6.56
CA ASP A 204 1.45 14.64 5.81
C ASP A 204 1.13 14.72 4.32
N ILE A 205 -0.02 15.25 3.94
CA ILE A 205 -0.35 15.42 2.52
C ILE A 205 0.42 16.60 1.91
N LEU A 206 0.51 17.73 2.61
CA LEU A 206 1.15 18.94 2.09
C LEU A 206 2.64 18.75 1.78
N ILE A 207 3.39 18.07 2.66
CA ILE A 207 4.82 17.84 2.42
C ILE A 207 5.10 16.91 1.23
N ARG A 208 4.08 16.22 0.72
CA ARG A 208 4.15 15.38 -0.48
C ARG A 208 3.81 16.12 -1.76
N THR A 209 3.30 17.34 -1.65
CA THR A 209 2.97 18.20 -2.80
C THR A 209 4.07 19.21 -3.07
N GLY A 210 4.15 19.73 -4.29
CA GLY A 210 5.05 20.82 -4.63
C GLY A 210 6.54 20.49 -4.46
N LEU A 211 6.94 19.22 -4.64
CA LEU A 211 8.34 18.82 -4.61
C LEU A 211 9.07 19.32 -5.85
N GLU A 212 10.19 20.02 -5.64
CA GLU A 212 11.06 20.48 -6.71
C GLU A 212 12.00 19.36 -7.17
N PRO A 213 12.55 19.44 -8.40
CA PRO A 213 13.52 18.46 -8.89
C PRO A 213 14.71 18.28 -7.93
N GLY A 214 14.94 17.05 -7.49
CA GLY A 214 16.02 16.71 -6.54
C GLY A 214 15.64 16.85 -5.07
N GLU A 215 14.43 17.33 -4.75
CA GLU A 215 13.89 17.30 -3.39
C GLU A 215 13.24 15.96 -3.09
N GLY A 216 13.55 15.40 -1.93
CA GLY A 216 12.78 14.31 -1.31
C GLY A 216 11.77 14.85 -0.31
N LEU A 217 11.13 13.95 0.43
CA LEU A 217 10.15 14.34 1.45
C LEU A 217 10.80 15.17 2.55
N PHE A 218 11.94 14.73 3.07
CA PHE A 218 12.63 15.35 4.20
C PHE A 218 14.07 15.75 3.89
N PHE A 219 14.67 15.18 2.86
CA PHE A 219 16.05 15.43 2.46
C PHE A 219 16.13 15.65 0.95
N ASP A 220 17.10 16.43 0.49
CA ASP A 220 17.43 16.51 -0.91
C ASP A 220 18.36 15.36 -1.36
N LYS A 221 18.67 15.32 -2.66
CA LYS A 221 19.59 14.31 -3.24
C LYS A 221 21.00 14.32 -2.63
N ASP A 222 21.41 15.41 -1.98
CA ASP A 222 22.71 15.58 -1.34
C ASP A 222 22.65 15.33 0.18
N SER A 223 21.54 14.72 0.67
CA SER A 223 21.28 14.42 2.07
C SER A 223 21.15 15.65 2.98
N ARG A 224 20.80 16.81 2.42
CA ARG A 224 20.53 18.01 3.21
C ARG A 224 19.06 18.00 3.67
N PRO A 225 18.76 18.19 4.97
CA PRO A 225 17.38 18.25 5.44
C PRO A 225 16.65 19.46 4.86
N LEU A 226 15.39 19.24 4.45
CA LEU A 226 14.52 20.25 3.82
C LEU A 226 13.40 20.73 4.75
N VAL A 227 13.45 20.39 6.03
CA VAL A 227 12.33 20.57 6.95
C VAL A 227 12.16 22.02 7.44
N ASN A 228 13.09 22.90 7.14
CA ASN A 228 12.97 24.34 7.40
C ASN A 228 12.82 25.13 6.09
N THR A 229 11.86 24.72 5.26
CA THR A 229 11.52 25.32 3.98
C THR A 229 10.10 25.87 3.98
N PRO A 230 9.71 26.77 3.04
CA PRO A 230 8.35 27.28 2.93
C PRO A 230 7.27 26.17 2.89
N ARG A 231 7.57 25.04 2.26
CA ARG A 231 6.68 23.87 2.19
C ARG A 231 6.32 23.35 3.59
N PHE A 232 7.31 23.18 4.47
CA PHE A 232 7.08 22.75 5.85
C PHE A 232 6.44 23.82 6.71
N VAL A 233 6.83 25.09 6.53
CA VAL A 233 6.20 26.24 7.23
C VAL A 233 4.70 26.25 6.94
N ARG A 234 4.29 26.22 5.65
CA ARG A 234 2.88 26.18 5.24
C ARG A 234 2.16 24.96 5.80
N ALA A 235 2.79 23.79 5.76
CA ALA A 235 2.20 22.56 6.30
C ALA A 235 1.92 22.66 7.80
N PHE A 236 2.83 23.25 8.57
CA PHE A 236 2.65 23.46 10.01
C PHE A 236 1.60 24.53 10.31
N GLU A 237 1.58 25.62 9.54
CA GLU A 237 0.59 26.70 9.69
C GLU A 237 -0.83 26.22 9.45
N LEU A 238 -1.06 25.43 8.38
CA LEU A 238 -2.37 24.87 8.08
C LEU A 238 -2.79 23.80 9.09
N ALA A 239 -1.87 22.93 9.51
CA ALA A 239 -2.14 21.98 10.59
C ALA A 239 -2.51 22.69 11.90
N ARG A 240 -1.79 23.78 12.24
CA ARG A 240 -2.11 24.61 13.40
C ARG A 240 -3.46 25.33 13.25
N ALA A 241 -3.81 25.79 12.05
CA ALA A 241 -5.10 26.41 11.78
C ALA A 241 -6.26 25.40 11.99
N VAL A 242 -6.10 24.18 11.49
CA VAL A 242 -7.04 23.06 11.71
C VAL A 242 -7.24 22.80 13.22
N ARG A 243 -6.16 22.70 14.00
CA ARG A 243 -6.20 22.43 15.44
C ARG A 243 -6.82 23.59 16.23
N ARG A 244 -6.42 24.85 15.93
CA ARG A 244 -6.95 26.05 16.62
C ARG A 244 -8.44 26.26 16.41
N GLN A 245 -8.94 25.89 15.23
CA GLN A 245 -10.36 25.97 14.88
C GLN A 245 -11.13 24.70 15.27
N GLN A 246 -10.47 23.76 15.98
CA GLN A 246 -11.05 22.50 16.43
C GLN A 246 -11.66 21.66 15.29
N LEU A 247 -11.03 21.65 14.14
CA LEU A 247 -11.50 20.95 12.94
C LEU A 247 -11.01 19.52 12.83
N ASP A 248 -10.09 19.08 13.68
CA ASP A 248 -9.65 17.70 13.76
C ASP A 248 -10.26 16.95 14.95
N ALA A 249 -10.58 15.67 14.74
CA ALA A 249 -11.10 14.80 15.78
C ALA A 249 -10.04 14.37 16.80
N LYS A 250 -8.76 14.66 16.55
CA LYS A 250 -7.58 14.20 17.33
C LYS A 250 -7.46 12.69 17.38
N VAL A 251 -7.95 12.03 16.35
CA VAL A 251 -7.95 10.57 16.22
C VAL A 251 -6.83 10.13 15.29
N ILE A 252 -6.02 9.18 15.75
CA ILE A 252 -4.91 8.64 14.96
C ILE A 252 -5.43 7.62 13.95
N ALA A 253 -4.95 7.72 12.72
CA ALA A 253 -5.29 6.76 11.65
C ALA A 253 -5.01 5.31 12.08
N TRP A 254 -5.84 4.38 11.59
CA TRP A 254 -5.80 2.94 11.86
C TRP A 254 -6.25 2.53 13.27
N SER A 255 -6.70 3.45 14.12
CA SER A 255 -7.35 3.14 15.39
C SER A 255 -8.83 2.77 15.20
N SER A 256 -9.43 2.11 16.21
CA SER A 256 -10.87 1.86 16.25
C SER A 256 -11.70 3.16 16.17
N ASP A 257 -11.24 4.21 16.86
CA ASP A 257 -11.89 5.52 16.87
C ASP A 257 -11.90 6.18 15.49
N TRP A 258 -10.85 5.95 14.70
CA TRP A 258 -10.78 6.43 13.31
C TRP A 258 -11.86 5.77 12.44
N SER A 259 -11.99 4.44 12.53
CA SER A 259 -13.04 3.70 11.85
C SER A 259 -14.45 4.16 12.29
N GLU A 260 -14.68 4.29 13.58
CA GLU A 260 -15.95 4.75 14.12
C GLU A 260 -16.26 6.21 13.72
N GLY A 261 -15.25 7.07 13.65
CA GLY A 261 -15.39 8.43 13.14
C GLY A 261 -15.99 8.49 11.74
N PHE A 262 -15.56 7.62 10.83
CA PHE A 262 -16.13 7.52 9.49
C PHE A 262 -17.54 6.91 9.49
N LYS A 263 -17.75 5.81 10.21
CA LYS A 263 -19.06 5.12 10.29
C LYS A 263 -20.17 6.04 10.78
N ARG A 264 -19.90 6.83 11.82
CA ARG A 264 -20.86 7.74 12.43
C ARG A 264 -21.00 9.08 11.69
N GLY A 265 -20.15 9.34 10.70
CA GLY A 265 -20.11 10.64 10.03
C GLY A 265 -19.54 11.76 10.89
N GLY A 266 -18.69 11.41 11.86
CA GLY A 266 -17.96 12.36 12.69
C GLY A 266 -16.75 12.97 12.02
N ILE A 267 -16.28 12.38 10.91
CA ILE A 267 -15.17 12.85 10.08
C ILE A 267 -15.68 13.04 8.65
N ALA A 268 -15.54 14.26 8.13
CA ALA A 268 -16.11 14.64 6.85
C ALA A 268 -15.22 14.34 5.66
N THR A 269 -13.89 14.36 5.84
CA THR A 269 -12.93 14.17 4.75
C THR A 269 -11.72 13.37 5.20
N GLN A 270 -11.01 12.76 4.25
CA GLN A 270 -9.69 12.18 4.47
C GLN A 270 -8.85 12.35 3.20
N MET A 271 -7.67 12.92 3.34
CA MET A 271 -6.66 12.93 2.29
C MET A 271 -5.71 11.75 2.50
N SER A 272 -5.56 10.94 1.45
CA SER A 272 -4.76 9.72 1.49
C SER A 272 -4.46 9.25 0.07
N GLY A 273 -3.83 8.08 -0.08
CA GLY A 273 -3.81 7.40 -1.37
C GLY A 273 -5.21 6.90 -1.76
N ALA A 274 -5.47 6.81 -3.04
CA ALA A 274 -6.75 6.37 -3.61
C ALA A 274 -7.21 4.99 -3.09
N TRP A 275 -6.27 4.14 -2.69
CA TRP A 275 -6.50 2.82 -2.07
C TRP A 275 -7.42 2.89 -0.82
N LEU A 276 -7.47 4.05 -0.14
CA LEU A 276 -8.33 4.21 1.04
C LEU A 276 -9.82 4.05 0.71
N ALA A 277 -10.24 4.32 -0.53
CA ALA A 277 -11.63 4.12 -0.95
C ALA A 277 -12.06 2.65 -0.81
N GLY A 278 -11.16 1.70 -1.13
CA GLY A 278 -11.40 0.28 -0.92
C GLY A 278 -11.49 -0.11 0.55
N HIS A 279 -10.60 0.38 1.39
CA HIS A 279 -10.67 0.16 2.83
C HIS A 279 -11.97 0.72 3.45
N LEU A 280 -12.39 1.91 3.03
CA LEU A 280 -13.69 2.48 3.47
C LEU A 280 -14.86 1.59 3.04
N ASN A 281 -14.83 1.06 1.82
CA ASN A 281 -15.89 0.20 1.29
C ASN A 281 -15.95 -1.18 1.97
N THR A 282 -14.80 -1.79 2.29
CA THR A 282 -14.73 -3.19 2.72
C THR A 282 -14.84 -3.35 4.23
N TRP A 283 -14.17 -2.55 5.03
CA TRP A 283 -14.11 -2.77 6.48
C TRP A 283 -14.14 -1.50 7.35
N LEU A 284 -13.59 -0.36 6.88
CA LEU A 284 -13.56 0.86 7.71
C LEU A 284 -14.95 1.45 7.92
N ALA A 285 -15.73 1.64 6.85
CA ALA A 285 -17.04 2.28 6.95
C ALA A 285 -18.02 1.83 5.84
N PRO A 286 -18.25 0.51 5.63
CA PRO A 286 -19.08 0.01 4.54
C PRO A 286 -20.53 0.51 4.61
N SER A 287 -21.04 0.84 5.81
CA SER A 287 -22.37 1.41 6.03
C SER A 287 -22.55 2.82 5.46
N THR A 288 -21.47 3.46 5.04
CA THR A 288 -21.50 4.81 4.44
C THR A 288 -21.48 4.79 2.90
N ARG A 289 -21.71 3.64 2.30
CA ARG A 289 -21.75 3.44 0.84
C ARG A 289 -22.64 4.49 0.17
N GLY A 290 -22.14 5.06 -0.92
CA GLY A 290 -22.84 6.08 -1.71
C GLY A 290 -22.69 7.51 -1.20
N LYS A 291 -22.24 7.70 0.04
CA LYS A 291 -22.09 9.02 0.68
C LYS A 291 -20.74 9.68 0.43
N TRP A 292 -19.79 8.96 -0.13
CA TRP A 292 -18.44 9.45 -0.43
C TRP A 292 -18.26 9.84 -1.88
N ARG A 293 -17.32 10.75 -2.12
CA ARG A 293 -16.74 11.04 -3.43
C ARG A 293 -15.24 11.21 -3.29
N SER A 294 -14.55 11.10 -4.41
CA SER A 294 -13.13 11.42 -4.54
C SER A 294 -12.97 12.69 -5.34
N ALA A 295 -12.08 13.56 -4.91
CA ALA A 295 -11.68 14.76 -5.63
C ALA A 295 -10.16 14.83 -5.72
N GLN A 296 -9.67 15.70 -6.61
CA GLN A 296 -8.28 16.12 -6.68
C GLN A 296 -7.91 16.85 -5.38
N LEU A 297 -6.64 16.78 -4.99
CA LEU A 297 -6.13 17.55 -3.86
C LEU A 297 -6.27 19.06 -4.12
N PRO A 298 -6.39 19.88 -3.06
CA PRO A 298 -6.51 21.33 -3.21
C PRO A 298 -5.39 21.93 -4.08
N GLU A 299 -5.73 23.01 -4.79
CA GLU A 299 -4.84 23.70 -5.73
C GLU A 299 -4.40 22.84 -6.93
N GLY A 300 -5.12 21.75 -7.24
CA GLY A 300 -4.72 20.81 -8.30
C GLY A 300 -3.42 20.07 -7.97
N ALA A 301 -3.05 19.96 -6.70
CA ALA A 301 -1.82 19.32 -6.29
C ALA A 301 -1.84 17.80 -6.49
N PHE A 302 -0.68 17.23 -6.77
CA PHE A 302 -0.46 15.79 -6.91
C PHE A 302 0.51 15.30 -5.84
N ALA A 303 0.26 14.10 -5.33
CA ALA A 303 1.08 13.51 -4.29
C ALA A 303 1.15 11.97 -4.45
N ALA A 304 2.32 11.37 -4.17
CA ALA A 304 2.42 9.95 -3.91
C ALA A 304 2.11 9.69 -2.43
N TYR A 305 1.11 8.85 -2.14
CA TYR A 305 0.74 8.50 -0.78
C TYR A 305 0.56 6.98 -0.65
N GLY A 306 1.64 6.29 -0.29
CA GLY A 306 1.72 4.84 -0.27
C GLY A 306 2.17 4.26 -1.62
N GLY A 307 2.28 2.96 -1.64
CA GLY A 307 2.76 2.13 -2.73
C GLY A 307 3.71 1.07 -2.21
N THR A 308 3.70 -0.09 -2.85
CA THR A 308 4.45 -1.26 -2.43
C THR A 308 5.39 -1.74 -3.53
N PHE A 309 6.50 -2.29 -3.09
CA PHE A 309 7.54 -2.86 -3.94
C PHE A 309 7.87 -4.27 -3.47
N PHE A 310 8.26 -5.14 -4.39
CA PHE A 310 8.89 -6.41 -4.06
C PHE A 310 10.39 -6.37 -4.33
N ALA A 311 11.17 -6.89 -3.39
CA ALA A 311 12.63 -6.91 -3.45
C ALA A 311 13.19 -8.28 -3.07
N ILE A 312 14.43 -8.53 -3.47
CA ILE A 312 15.23 -9.69 -3.10
C ILE A 312 16.38 -9.23 -2.22
N ALA A 313 16.63 -9.90 -1.11
CA ALA A 313 17.80 -9.61 -0.29
C ALA A 313 19.08 -10.07 -1.02
N ARG A 314 20.12 -9.24 -1.01
CA ARG A 314 21.41 -9.59 -1.64
C ARG A 314 22.00 -10.89 -1.10
N HIS A 315 21.87 -11.13 0.19
CA HIS A 315 22.40 -12.32 0.85
C HIS A 315 21.35 -13.44 1.02
N ALA A 316 20.20 -13.36 0.31
CA ALA A 316 19.29 -14.49 0.19
C ALA A 316 19.97 -15.66 -0.53
N ASP A 317 19.39 -16.85 -0.38
CA ASP A 317 19.91 -18.07 -1.00
C ASP A 317 19.98 -17.93 -2.53
N ALA A 318 21.21 -17.98 -3.04
CA ALA A 318 21.49 -17.76 -4.45
C ALA A 318 20.76 -18.76 -5.37
N SER A 319 20.52 -20.00 -4.91
CA SER A 319 19.82 -21.03 -5.68
C SER A 319 18.33 -20.72 -5.88
N ARG A 320 17.71 -19.95 -4.97
CA ARG A 320 16.30 -19.58 -5.03
C ARG A 320 16.05 -18.21 -5.66
N LYS A 321 17.06 -17.34 -5.81
CA LYS A 321 16.90 -16.00 -6.40
C LYS A 321 16.24 -15.99 -7.79
N PRO A 322 16.58 -16.88 -8.73
CA PRO A 322 15.90 -16.90 -10.03
C PRO A 322 14.40 -17.15 -9.90
N MET A 323 13.99 -18.09 -9.06
CA MET A 323 12.58 -18.39 -8.83
C MET A 323 11.89 -17.28 -8.02
N ALA A 324 12.57 -16.65 -7.08
CA ALA A 324 12.09 -15.48 -6.36
C ALA A 324 11.81 -14.30 -7.31
N TYR A 325 12.70 -14.07 -8.29
CA TYR A 325 12.48 -13.05 -9.31
C TYR A 325 11.33 -13.39 -10.24
N GLU A 326 11.18 -14.65 -10.64
CA GLU A 326 10.05 -15.10 -11.45
C GLU A 326 8.72 -14.90 -10.70
N PHE A 327 8.69 -15.17 -9.39
CA PHE A 327 7.54 -14.87 -8.56
C PHE A 327 7.25 -13.36 -8.51
N ILE A 328 8.27 -12.53 -8.37
CA ILE A 328 8.11 -11.06 -8.41
C ILE A 328 7.53 -10.64 -9.77
N ARG A 329 8.05 -11.15 -10.89
CA ARG A 329 7.52 -10.86 -12.23
C ARG A 329 6.05 -11.29 -12.37
N PHE A 330 5.70 -12.45 -11.84
CA PHE A 330 4.31 -12.91 -11.81
C PHE A 330 3.41 -11.95 -11.04
N MET A 331 3.84 -11.46 -9.90
CA MET A 331 3.05 -10.53 -9.08
C MET A 331 2.96 -9.13 -9.69
N THR A 332 4.01 -8.63 -10.35
CA THR A 332 4.14 -7.22 -10.74
C THR A 332 3.95 -6.96 -12.24
N MET A 333 4.22 -7.96 -13.10
CA MET A 333 4.22 -7.81 -14.56
C MET A 333 3.13 -8.63 -15.26
N ASN A 334 2.38 -9.43 -14.52
CA ASN A 334 1.23 -10.15 -15.06
C ASN A 334 -0.02 -9.29 -14.94
N ARG A 335 -0.55 -8.84 -16.09
CA ARG A 335 -1.73 -7.98 -16.17
C ARG A 335 -2.93 -8.55 -15.40
N THR A 336 -3.20 -9.83 -15.55
CA THR A 336 -4.33 -10.50 -14.88
C THR A 336 -4.16 -10.48 -13.37
N GLN A 337 -2.95 -10.75 -12.87
CA GLN A 337 -2.64 -10.73 -11.45
C GLN A 337 -2.74 -9.32 -10.87
N GLN A 338 -2.20 -8.32 -11.56
CA GLN A 338 -2.31 -6.91 -11.15
C GLN A 338 -3.77 -6.43 -11.07
N LEU A 339 -4.59 -6.81 -12.04
CA LEU A 339 -6.03 -6.51 -12.02
C LEU A 339 -6.78 -7.27 -10.92
N ALA A 340 -6.40 -8.51 -10.64
CA ALA A 340 -7.00 -9.28 -9.55
C ALA A 340 -6.71 -8.61 -8.19
N ALA A 341 -5.48 -8.18 -7.95
CA ALA A 341 -5.08 -7.42 -6.76
C ALA A 341 -5.87 -6.11 -6.63
N PHE A 342 -6.00 -5.37 -7.74
CA PHE A 342 -6.76 -4.12 -7.75
C PHE A 342 -8.25 -4.33 -7.46
N LYS A 343 -8.87 -5.34 -8.06
CA LYS A 343 -10.28 -5.66 -7.85
C LYS A 343 -10.58 -6.12 -6.41
N ALA A 344 -9.62 -6.82 -5.79
CA ALA A 344 -9.79 -7.40 -4.45
C ALA A 344 -9.47 -6.42 -3.33
N GLN A 345 -8.41 -5.61 -3.47
CA GLN A 345 -7.83 -4.82 -2.38
C GLN A 345 -7.63 -3.33 -2.73
N ASP A 346 -8.14 -2.86 -3.89
CA ASP A 346 -7.88 -1.52 -4.44
C ASP A 346 -6.37 -1.17 -4.51
N ALA A 347 -5.52 -2.20 -4.66
CA ALA A 347 -4.09 -2.05 -4.92
C ALA A 347 -3.88 -1.52 -6.34
N PHE A 348 -3.77 -0.20 -6.48
CA PHE A 348 -3.73 0.46 -7.77
C PHE A 348 -2.48 0.05 -8.57
N PRO A 349 -2.61 -0.62 -9.73
CA PRO A 349 -1.49 -1.22 -10.43
C PRO A 349 -0.38 -0.24 -10.81
N ALA A 350 0.86 -0.60 -10.49
CA ALA A 350 2.02 0.11 -11.03
C ALA A 350 2.28 -0.25 -12.51
N LEU A 351 1.75 -1.37 -12.99
CA LEU A 351 1.86 -1.84 -14.37
C LEU A 351 0.92 -1.06 -15.29
N ILE A 352 1.45 -0.32 -16.25
CA ILE A 352 0.69 0.55 -17.18
C ILE A 352 -0.32 -0.27 -18.00
N ASP A 353 0.07 -1.46 -18.49
CA ASP A 353 -0.81 -2.31 -19.27
C ASP A 353 -2.08 -2.72 -18.49
N ALA A 354 -1.99 -2.90 -17.19
CA ALA A 354 -3.15 -3.16 -16.34
C ALA A 354 -4.10 -1.95 -16.27
N GLN A 355 -3.59 -0.73 -16.40
CA GLN A 355 -4.38 0.50 -16.31
C GLN A 355 -5.22 0.79 -17.56
N THR A 356 -5.03 0.03 -18.63
CA THR A 356 -5.86 0.11 -19.85
C THR A 356 -7.14 -0.72 -19.79
N ASP A 357 -7.36 -1.45 -18.69
CA ASP A 357 -8.52 -2.34 -18.53
C ASP A 357 -9.83 -1.54 -18.38
N PRO A 358 -10.94 -1.97 -19.02
CA PRO A 358 -12.25 -1.33 -18.85
C PRO A 358 -12.74 -1.24 -17.40
N PHE A 359 -12.14 -1.97 -16.47
CA PHE A 359 -12.43 -1.86 -15.05
C PHE A 359 -12.17 -0.44 -14.49
N TYR A 360 -11.24 0.29 -15.10
CA TYR A 360 -10.97 1.68 -14.73
C TYR A 360 -12.11 2.62 -15.04
N ASP A 361 -12.94 2.27 -16.01
CA ASP A 361 -14.09 3.06 -16.45
C ASP A 361 -15.38 2.68 -15.70
N GLN A 362 -15.34 1.65 -14.85
CA GLN A 362 -16.51 1.22 -14.10
C GLN A 362 -16.85 2.18 -12.97
N PRO A 363 -18.15 2.50 -12.80
CA PRO A 363 -18.60 3.27 -11.65
C PRO A 363 -18.25 2.58 -10.33
N LEU A 364 -17.88 3.35 -9.32
CA LEU A 364 -17.65 2.89 -7.97
C LEU A 364 -18.90 3.10 -7.11
N PRO A 365 -19.69 2.06 -6.81
CA PRO A 365 -20.93 2.23 -6.04
C PRO A 365 -20.70 2.83 -4.65
N PHE A 366 -19.54 2.56 -4.02
CA PHE A 366 -19.18 3.17 -2.74
C PHE A 366 -19.02 4.69 -2.85
N LEU A 367 -18.48 5.17 -3.97
CA LEU A 367 -18.35 6.59 -4.29
C LEU A 367 -19.58 7.13 -5.08
N GLY A 368 -20.77 6.52 -4.85
CA GLY A 368 -22.03 6.99 -5.44
C GLY A 368 -22.07 6.93 -6.98
N GLY A 369 -21.34 6.01 -7.58
CA GLY A 369 -21.29 5.82 -9.04
C GLY A 369 -20.21 6.65 -9.74
N GLN A 370 -19.33 7.35 -9.02
CA GLN A 370 -18.20 8.09 -9.62
C GLN A 370 -17.23 7.14 -10.31
N GLN A 371 -16.66 7.55 -11.43
CA GLN A 371 -15.60 6.82 -12.16
C GLN A 371 -14.20 7.26 -11.66
N ALA A 372 -14.00 7.31 -10.35
CA ALA A 372 -12.82 7.91 -9.71
C ALA A 372 -11.48 7.24 -10.09
N ARG A 373 -11.51 5.98 -10.57
CA ARG A 373 -10.29 5.32 -11.04
C ARG A 373 -9.64 6.02 -12.24
N ARG A 374 -10.42 6.72 -13.07
CA ARG A 374 -9.90 7.56 -14.16
C ARG A 374 -9.10 8.73 -13.62
N ASP A 375 -9.68 9.42 -12.62
CA ASP A 375 -9.07 10.59 -12.00
C ASP A 375 -7.76 10.18 -11.28
N TRP A 376 -7.77 9.02 -10.62
CA TRP A 376 -6.58 8.48 -9.96
C TRP A 376 -5.48 8.08 -10.95
N ARG A 377 -5.83 7.53 -12.11
CA ARG A 377 -4.87 7.22 -13.18
C ARG A 377 -4.24 8.50 -13.71
N GLU A 378 -5.06 9.51 -14.01
CA GLU A 378 -4.57 10.81 -14.44
C GLU A 378 -3.66 11.45 -13.39
N ALA A 379 -4.05 11.41 -12.13
CA ALA A 379 -3.22 11.90 -11.03
C ALA A 379 -1.86 11.18 -10.98
N ALA A 380 -1.82 9.87 -11.20
CA ALA A 380 -0.58 9.10 -11.19
C ALA A 380 0.43 9.56 -12.26
N ASP A 381 -0.05 9.99 -13.43
CA ASP A 381 0.80 10.49 -14.52
C ASP A 381 1.48 11.82 -14.19
N HIS A 382 0.92 12.58 -13.24
CA HIS A 382 1.46 13.88 -12.80
C HIS A 382 2.36 13.79 -11.56
N ILE A 383 2.43 12.64 -10.91
CA ILE A 383 3.31 12.43 -9.76
C ILE A 383 4.75 12.32 -10.24
N ARG A 384 5.65 12.99 -9.54
CA ARG A 384 7.09 12.90 -9.79
C ARG A 384 7.76 11.96 -8.81
N ALA A 385 8.75 11.22 -9.28
CA ALA A 385 9.67 10.50 -8.40
C ALA A 385 10.49 11.51 -7.59
N PHE A 386 10.75 11.15 -6.35
CA PHE A 386 11.57 11.96 -5.45
C PHE A 386 12.67 11.10 -4.80
N PRO A 387 13.83 11.66 -4.49
CA PRO A 387 14.87 10.94 -3.77
C PRO A 387 14.33 10.40 -2.44
N VAL A 388 14.57 9.12 -2.17
CA VAL A 388 14.28 8.49 -0.88
C VAL A 388 15.54 8.48 -0.04
N HIS A 389 15.42 8.76 1.25
CA HIS A 389 16.56 8.84 2.15
C HIS A 389 16.46 7.80 3.28
N LYS A 390 17.61 7.20 3.68
CA LYS A 390 17.65 6.18 4.77
C LYS A 390 17.10 6.67 6.10
N GLN A 391 17.07 7.98 6.31
CA GLN A 391 16.57 8.61 7.54
C GLN A 391 15.13 9.15 7.40
N ASP A 392 14.40 8.88 6.32
CA ASP A 392 13.05 9.44 6.11
C ASP A 392 12.09 9.07 7.25
N ASN A 393 12.12 7.82 7.74
CA ASN A 393 11.29 7.42 8.87
C ASN A 393 11.65 8.16 10.16
N PHE A 394 12.95 8.32 10.44
CA PHE A 394 13.40 9.10 11.58
C PHE A 394 13.00 10.58 11.43
N ALA A 395 13.12 11.13 10.23
CA ALA A 395 12.71 12.50 9.96
C ALA A 395 11.20 12.68 10.17
N LYS A 396 10.39 11.72 9.75
CA LYS A 396 8.95 11.72 10.00
C LYS A 396 8.64 11.78 11.51
N GLU A 397 9.28 10.94 12.31
CA GLU A 397 9.10 10.93 13.78
C GLU A 397 9.49 12.26 14.44
N VAL A 398 10.60 12.86 14.00
CA VAL A 398 11.07 14.17 14.48
C VAL A 398 10.06 15.25 14.14
N ILE A 399 9.59 15.29 12.88
CA ILE A 399 8.63 16.29 12.40
C ILE A 399 7.27 16.12 13.08
N ASP A 400 6.79 14.90 13.28
CA ASP A 400 5.55 14.64 14.02
C ASP A 400 5.66 15.13 15.47
N THR A 401 6.79 14.86 16.12
CA THR A 401 7.08 15.32 17.48
C THR A 401 7.11 16.85 17.59
N GLU A 402 7.75 17.52 16.65
CA GLU A 402 7.82 18.98 16.65
C GLU A 402 6.47 19.63 16.32
N LEU A 403 5.71 19.01 15.40
CA LEU A 403 4.34 19.45 15.11
C LEU A 403 3.44 19.32 16.35
N ASP A 404 3.51 18.23 17.09
CA ASP A 404 2.72 18.07 18.33
C ASP A 404 3.04 19.17 19.36
N LYS A 405 4.31 19.55 19.48
CA LYS A 405 4.68 20.67 20.35
C LYS A 405 4.04 21.99 19.89
N VAL A 406 3.93 22.20 18.56
CA VAL A 406 3.22 23.36 17.99
C VAL A 406 1.71 23.29 18.28
N LEU A 407 1.11 22.12 18.04
CA LEU A 407 -0.33 21.92 18.14
C LEU A 407 -0.85 21.95 19.58
N ASP A 408 -0.11 21.32 20.52
CA ASP A 408 -0.62 21.04 21.86
C ASP A 408 0.06 21.89 22.94
N ARG A 409 1.28 22.40 22.67
CA ARG A 409 2.06 23.21 23.63
C ARG A 409 2.32 24.64 23.18
N GLY A 410 1.84 25.02 21.99
CA GLY A 410 1.99 26.37 21.45
C GLY A 410 3.43 26.75 21.07
N LYS A 411 4.31 25.74 20.82
CA LYS A 411 5.68 26.01 20.34
C LYS A 411 5.60 26.82 19.04
N ASP A 412 6.48 27.79 18.91
CA ASP A 412 6.60 28.62 17.70
C ASP A 412 7.07 27.76 16.50
N ILE A 413 6.45 27.96 15.33
CA ILE A 413 6.74 27.15 14.13
C ILE A 413 8.18 27.31 13.66
N PRO A 414 8.73 28.52 13.47
CA PRO A 414 10.13 28.69 13.12
C PRO A 414 11.08 27.97 14.08
N THR A 415 10.85 28.04 15.38
CA THR A 415 11.64 27.36 16.40
C THR A 415 11.51 25.83 16.29
N ALA A 416 10.31 25.31 16.06
CA ALA A 416 10.09 23.88 15.90
C ALA A 416 10.81 23.31 14.68
N LEU A 417 10.69 23.99 13.55
CA LEU A 417 11.34 23.57 12.30
C LEU A 417 12.88 23.72 12.36
N ALA A 418 13.41 24.76 13.03
CA ALA A 418 14.84 24.92 13.26
C ALA A 418 15.40 23.81 14.15
N ASP A 419 14.68 23.41 15.20
CA ASP A 419 15.09 22.30 16.08
C ASP A 419 15.08 20.97 15.33
N ALA A 420 14.04 20.71 14.51
CA ALA A 420 13.98 19.55 13.63
C ALA A 420 15.14 19.54 12.65
N GLN A 421 15.37 20.65 11.94
CA GLN A 421 16.47 20.79 10.98
C GLN A 421 17.82 20.45 11.59
N ARG A 422 18.12 21.02 12.77
CA ARG A 422 19.38 20.75 13.50
C ARG A 422 19.52 19.27 13.86
N LEU A 423 18.47 18.64 14.35
CA LEU A 423 18.50 17.24 14.75
C LEU A 423 18.71 16.32 13.54
N LEU A 424 18.07 16.61 12.41
CA LEU A 424 18.23 15.85 11.17
C LEU A 424 19.63 16.04 10.55
N GLN A 425 20.20 17.25 10.59
CA GLN A 425 21.56 17.50 10.15
C GLN A 425 22.60 16.62 10.86
N LEU A 426 22.43 16.37 12.15
CA LEU A 426 23.32 15.50 12.94
C LEU A 426 23.24 14.02 12.51
N ARG A 427 22.17 13.62 11.83
CA ARG A 427 21.93 12.22 11.42
C ARG A 427 21.98 11.98 9.92
N ALA A 428 21.94 13.00 9.09
CA ALA A 428 21.81 12.89 7.63
C ALA A 428 22.83 11.93 6.99
N HIS A 429 24.05 11.89 7.51
CA HIS A 429 25.15 11.09 6.95
C HIS A 429 25.45 9.79 7.71
N ARG A 430 24.67 9.43 8.74
CA ARG A 430 24.85 8.21 9.55
C ARG A 430 24.22 6.98 8.94
#